data_75af7c493d83f0d89858232c81a76a52
#
_entry.id   75af7c493d83f0d89858232c81a76a52
#
_cell.length_a   1.000
_cell.length_b   1.000
_cell.length_c   1.000
_cell.angle_alpha   90.00
_cell.angle_beta   90.00
_cell.angle_gamma   90.00
#
_symmetry.space_group_name_H-M   'P 1'
#
loop_
_entity.id
_entity.type
_entity.pdbx_description
1 polymer ?
#
loop_
_entity_poly.entity_id
_entity_poly.type
_entity_poly.pdbx_seq_one_letter_code
_entity_poly.pdbx_strand_id
1 'polypeptide(L)'
;MTYSVAVSGASGYAGGEILRILAAHPDVEIRTVTAHSNAGQPLIAHQPHLRSLAHLTLSETTPEVVSGHDIVFLALPHGQSGQYTDALGATPLVIDAGADHRLESVDAWDKFYGGEFHEPWSYAVPELLVGGAKQRERLIGASRIAAPGCNASTVSLSLAPGVAAGVIDSSDIVSVLAVGPSGAGKALKANLLASEILGSANPYAVGGTHRHIPEIQQALAAASGQEPTSIRISFTPVLVPMARGILATSTAPIARDVSDLEIRQAWEAAYADEAFVQLLPEGQFPRTADVIGANTALIGLAIDRDANRVVVVTAVDNLVKGTAGAAVQSMNIALGLPEATALSMNGVAP
;
A
#
# COMPACT_ATOMS: atom_id res chain seq x y z
N MET A 1 -28.14 0.10 -1.56
CA MET A 1 -28.02 -1.15 -0.74
C MET A 1 -26.82 -0.91 0.15
N THR A 2 -26.89 -1.15 1.45
CA THR A 2 -25.80 -0.88 2.37
C THR A 2 -25.10 -2.19 2.72
N TYR A 3 -23.79 -2.26 2.49
CA TYR A 3 -22.99 -3.44 2.79
C TYR A 3 -22.59 -3.47 4.26
N SER A 4 -22.75 -4.61 4.92
CA SER A 4 -22.26 -4.84 6.28
C SER A 4 -20.76 -5.12 6.29
N VAL A 5 -20.02 -4.44 7.18
CA VAL A 5 -18.55 -4.54 7.22
C VAL A 5 -18.08 -4.99 8.60
N ALA A 6 -17.13 -5.95 8.60
CA ALA A 6 -16.30 -6.28 9.75
C ALA A 6 -14.85 -5.81 9.52
N VAL A 7 -14.21 -5.26 10.56
CA VAL A 7 -12.80 -4.87 10.53
C VAL A 7 -12.05 -5.56 11.67
N SER A 8 -11.17 -6.50 11.32
CA SER A 8 -10.25 -7.16 12.26
C SER A 8 -8.99 -6.34 12.46
N GLY A 9 -8.46 -6.34 13.69
CA GLY A 9 -7.30 -5.51 14.03
C GLY A 9 -7.61 -4.03 14.16
N ALA A 10 -8.85 -3.68 14.49
CA ALA A 10 -9.39 -2.32 14.58
C ALA A 10 -8.65 -1.40 15.57
N SER A 11 -7.95 -1.95 16.56
CA SER A 11 -7.13 -1.17 17.51
C SER A 11 -5.78 -0.74 16.95
N GLY A 12 -5.32 -1.32 15.81
CA GLY A 12 -4.08 -0.99 15.12
C GLY A 12 -4.16 0.27 14.25
N TYR A 13 -3.03 0.70 13.68
CA TYR A 13 -3.00 1.87 12.79
C TYR A 13 -3.72 1.61 11.47
N ALA A 14 -3.46 0.48 10.81
CA ALA A 14 -4.12 0.12 9.55
C ALA A 14 -5.63 -0.05 9.73
N GLY A 15 -6.06 -0.82 10.75
CA GLY A 15 -7.48 -0.98 11.06
C GLY A 15 -8.18 0.33 11.41
N GLY A 16 -7.52 1.19 12.21
CA GLY A 16 -8.04 2.53 12.53
C GLY A 16 -8.19 3.42 11.31
N GLU A 17 -7.27 3.33 10.35
CA GLU A 17 -7.35 4.12 9.12
C GLU A 17 -8.42 3.58 8.15
N ILE A 18 -8.57 2.26 8.04
CA ILE A 18 -9.69 1.64 7.32
C ILE A 18 -11.02 2.14 7.90
N LEU A 19 -11.17 2.08 9.22
CA LEU A 19 -12.38 2.58 9.91
C LEU A 19 -12.63 4.07 9.66
N ARG A 20 -11.58 4.91 9.64
CA ARG A 20 -11.70 6.35 9.37
C ARG A 20 -12.29 6.62 7.99
N ILE A 21 -11.82 5.88 6.97
CA ILE A 21 -12.31 6.02 5.60
C ILE A 21 -13.74 5.47 5.48
N LEU A 22 -13.98 4.26 5.98
CA LEU A 22 -15.29 3.62 5.92
C LEU A 22 -16.37 4.38 6.68
N ALA A 23 -16.04 5.08 7.77
CA ALA A 23 -16.99 5.89 8.53
C ALA A 23 -17.62 7.04 7.71
N ALA A 24 -17.00 7.43 6.60
CA ALA A 24 -17.52 8.43 5.67
C ALA A 24 -18.13 7.81 4.39
N HIS A 25 -18.13 6.48 4.28
CA HIS A 25 -18.60 5.79 3.08
C HIS A 25 -20.12 5.61 3.07
N PRO A 26 -20.85 6.11 2.05
CA PRO A 26 -22.31 6.12 2.05
C PRO A 26 -22.95 4.73 1.89
N ASP A 27 -22.23 3.78 1.29
CA ASP A 27 -22.76 2.47 0.92
C ASP A 27 -22.35 1.35 1.88
N VAL A 28 -21.68 1.66 3.01
CA VAL A 28 -21.27 0.65 3.99
C VAL A 28 -21.70 0.99 5.41
N GLU A 29 -21.94 -0.05 6.20
CA GLU A 29 -22.23 0.03 7.62
C GLU A 29 -21.19 -0.80 8.39
N ILE A 30 -20.38 -0.14 9.23
CA ILE A 30 -19.41 -0.82 10.11
C ILE A 30 -20.20 -1.45 11.27
N ARG A 31 -20.35 -2.78 11.25
CA ARG A 31 -21.10 -3.51 12.29
C ARG A 31 -20.22 -4.15 13.33
N THR A 32 -19.05 -4.66 12.90
CA THR A 32 -18.18 -5.41 13.79
C THR A 32 -16.75 -4.88 13.71
N VAL A 33 -16.16 -4.65 14.88
CA VAL A 33 -14.75 -4.27 15.02
C VAL A 33 -14.10 -5.23 16.02
N THR A 34 -12.97 -5.83 15.64
CA THR A 34 -12.33 -6.81 16.50
C THR A 34 -10.89 -6.45 16.84
N ALA A 35 -10.42 -6.97 17.96
CA ALA A 35 -9.03 -6.94 18.38
C ALA A 35 -8.72 -8.18 19.22
N HIS A 36 -7.44 -8.52 19.35
CA HIS A 36 -7.03 -9.65 20.19
C HIS A 36 -6.90 -9.22 21.65
N SER A 37 -5.85 -8.49 22.00
CA SER A 37 -5.54 -8.10 23.39
C SER A 37 -6.44 -7.00 23.96
N ASN A 38 -7.17 -6.30 23.10
CA ASN A 38 -8.03 -5.16 23.47
C ASN A 38 -9.53 -5.49 23.36
N ALA A 39 -9.90 -6.76 23.23
CA ALA A 39 -11.29 -7.19 23.20
C ALA A 39 -12.02 -6.78 24.50
N GLY A 40 -13.30 -6.40 24.37
CA GLY A 40 -14.14 -5.89 25.47
C GLY A 40 -13.96 -4.39 25.76
N GLN A 41 -12.98 -3.71 25.16
CA GLN A 41 -12.75 -2.29 25.37
C GLN A 41 -13.50 -1.44 24.32
N PRO A 42 -13.93 -0.21 24.67
CA PRO A 42 -14.49 0.72 23.69
C PRO A 42 -13.47 1.04 22.58
N LEU A 43 -13.91 1.06 21.30
CA LEU A 43 -13.03 1.40 20.16
C LEU A 43 -12.31 2.72 20.37
N ILE A 44 -13.00 3.74 20.91
CA ILE A 44 -12.44 5.08 21.13
C ILE A 44 -11.31 5.14 22.18
N ALA A 45 -11.15 4.11 23.01
CA ALA A 45 -10.00 4.02 23.91
C ALA A 45 -8.68 3.80 23.12
N HIS A 46 -8.77 3.22 21.92
CA HIS A 46 -7.64 2.92 21.04
C HIS A 46 -7.57 3.83 19.81
N GLN A 47 -8.73 4.32 19.36
CA GLN A 47 -8.91 5.23 18.21
C GLN A 47 -9.70 6.48 18.63
N PRO A 48 -9.14 7.35 19.48
CA PRO A 48 -9.87 8.48 20.09
C PRO A 48 -10.37 9.52 19.08
N HIS A 49 -9.79 9.55 17.87
CA HIS A 49 -10.17 10.42 16.78
C HIS A 49 -11.42 9.96 16.02
N LEU A 50 -11.85 8.71 16.16
CA LEU A 50 -13.01 8.15 15.47
C LEU A 50 -14.30 8.41 16.24
N ARG A 51 -14.69 9.69 16.42
CA ARG A 51 -15.80 10.09 17.27
C ARG A 51 -17.17 9.59 16.81
N SER A 52 -17.39 9.46 15.51
CA SER A 52 -18.62 8.89 14.92
C SER A 52 -18.82 7.41 15.25
N LEU A 53 -17.74 6.69 15.58
CA LEU A 53 -17.73 5.27 15.91
C LEU A 53 -17.62 5.02 17.43
N ALA A 54 -17.89 6.02 18.27
CA ALA A 54 -17.75 5.95 19.73
C ALA A 54 -18.64 4.89 20.40
N HIS A 55 -19.71 4.47 19.73
CA HIS A 55 -20.64 3.45 20.19
C HIS A 55 -20.13 2.02 20.04
N LEU A 56 -19.05 1.80 19.27
CA LEU A 56 -18.51 0.47 19.00
C LEU A 56 -17.60 -0.02 20.12
N THR A 57 -17.72 -1.31 20.43
CA THR A 57 -16.86 -2.04 21.36
C THR A 57 -16.09 -3.11 20.59
N LEU A 58 -14.82 -3.28 20.89
CA LEU A 58 -13.94 -4.27 20.28
C LEU A 58 -14.37 -5.68 20.74
N SER A 59 -14.73 -6.53 19.79
CA SER A 59 -14.97 -7.96 20.04
C SER A 59 -13.66 -8.76 19.92
N GLU A 60 -13.66 -9.98 20.37
CA GLU A 60 -12.55 -10.91 20.13
C GLU A 60 -12.49 -11.25 18.62
N THR A 61 -11.27 -11.41 18.10
CA THR A 61 -11.07 -11.80 16.70
C THR A 61 -11.19 -13.32 16.59
N THR A 62 -12.37 -13.79 16.21
CA THR A 62 -12.63 -15.21 15.88
C THR A 62 -13.33 -15.32 14.55
N PRO A 63 -13.23 -16.50 13.87
CA PRO A 63 -13.95 -16.71 12.60
C PRO A 63 -15.46 -16.45 12.71
N GLU A 64 -16.08 -16.86 13.80
CA GLU A 64 -17.52 -16.72 14.03
C GLU A 64 -17.95 -15.26 14.14
N VAL A 65 -17.12 -14.42 14.77
CA VAL A 65 -17.40 -13.00 14.98
C VAL A 65 -17.23 -12.20 13.68
N VAL A 66 -16.25 -12.56 12.84
CA VAL A 66 -15.98 -11.82 11.58
C VAL A 66 -16.77 -12.35 10.39
N SER A 67 -17.31 -13.58 10.46
CA SER A 67 -18.15 -14.15 9.40
C SER A 67 -19.56 -13.53 9.38
N GLY A 68 -20.30 -13.78 8.27
CA GLY A 68 -21.68 -13.29 8.13
C GLY A 68 -21.83 -11.82 7.76
N HIS A 69 -20.74 -11.16 7.38
CA HIS A 69 -20.71 -9.81 6.82
C HIS A 69 -20.54 -9.88 5.29
N ASP A 70 -20.98 -8.83 4.58
CA ASP A 70 -20.77 -8.72 3.14
C ASP A 70 -19.30 -8.48 2.82
N ILE A 71 -18.60 -7.73 3.69
CA ILE A 71 -17.20 -7.35 3.53
C ILE A 71 -16.43 -7.57 4.84
N VAL A 72 -15.24 -8.18 4.74
CA VAL A 72 -14.32 -8.35 5.87
C VAL A 72 -12.95 -7.75 5.52
N PHE A 73 -12.48 -6.84 6.36
CA PHE A 73 -11.10 -6.36 6.34
C PHE A 73 -10.28 -7.08 7.42
N LEU A 74 -9.16 -7.65 7.02
CA LEU A 74 -8.18 -8.29 7.90
C LEU A 74 -6.96 -7.36 8.04
N ALA A 75 -6.88 -6.57 9.11
CA ALA A 75 -5.74 -5.72 9.42
C ALA A 75 -4.89 -6.36 10.55
N LEU A 76 -4.48 -7.60 10.31
CA LEU A 76 -3.80 -8.46 11.26
C LEU A 76 -2.27 -8.46 11.05
N PRO A 77 -1.48 -8.85 12.04
CA PRO A 77 -0.06 -9.11 11.86
C PRO A 77 0.19 -10.20 10.80
N HIS A 78 1.36 -10.17 10.15
CA HIS A 78 1.78 -11.19 9.18
C HIS A 78 1.74 -12.59 9.78
N GLY A 79 1.30 -13.57 9.00
CA GLY A 79 1.12 -14.97 9.41
C GLY A 79 -0.15 -15.22 10.21
N GLN A 80 -1.06 -14.24 10.29
CA GLN A 80 -2.32 -14.41 11.02
C GLN A 80 -3.56 -14.35 10.13
N SER A 81 -3.53 -13.62 9.01
CA SER A 81 -4.67 -13.50 8.11
C SER A 81 -5.04 -14.83 7.45
N GLY A 82 -4.05 -15.61 7.03
CA GLY A 82 -4.24 -16.90 6.39
C GLY A 82 -5.06 -17.89 7.21
N GLN A 83 -5.00 -17.82 8.54
CA GLN A 83 -5.78 -18.68 9.44
C GLN A 83 -7.30 -18.49 9.33
N TYR A 84 -7.75 -17.34 8.81
CA TYR A 84 -9.16 -17.03 8.65
C TYR A 84 -9.69 -17.35 7.25
N THR A 85 -8.82 -17.69 6.28
CA THR A 85 -9.18 -17.85 4.87
C THR A 85 -10.29 -18.87 4.67
N ASP A 86 -10.16 -20.07 5.26
CA ASP A 86 -11.14 -21.14 5.13
C ASP A 86 -12.47 -20.78 5.82
N ALA A 87 -12.40 -20.21 7.01
CA ALA A 87 -13.58 -19.80 7.78
C ALA A 87 -14.36 -18.67 7.08
N LEU A 88 -13.68 -17.83 6.30
CA LEU A 88 -14.27 -16.75 5.51
C LEU A 88 -14.61 -17.18 4.08
N GLY A 89 -14.58 -18.46 3.76
CA GLY A 89 -14.85 -18.99 2.42
C GLY A 89 -16.20 -18.54 1.84
N ALA A 90 -17.23 -18.43 2.67
CA ALA A 90 -18.56 -17.97 2.28
C ALA A 90 -18.73 -16.45 2.29
N THR A 91 -17.76 -15.67 2.77
CA THR A 91 -17.84 -14.20 2.80
C THR A 91 -17.67 -13.65 1.38
N PRO A 92 -18.59 -12.79 0.89
CA PRO A 92 -18.55 -12.30 -0.48
C PRO A 92 -17.27 -11.57 -0.84
N LEU A 93 -16.78 -10.68 0.04
CA LEU A 93 -15.56 -9.92 -0.19
C LEU A 93 -14.66 -9.91 1.04
N VAL A 94 -13.42 -10.38 0.90
CA VAL A 94 -12.38 -10.31 1.94
C VAL A 94 -11.18 -9.54 1.44
N ILE A 95 -10.74 -8.56 2.25
CA ILE A 95 -9.59 -7.72 1.93
C ILE A 95 -8.55 -7.88 3.03
N ASP A 96 -7.40 -8.43 2.68
CA ASP A 96 -6.28 -8.61 3.61
C ASP A 96 -5.30 -7.43 3.53
N ALA A 97 -5.15 -6.69 4.61
CA ALA A 97 -4.13 -5.67 4.77
C ALA A 97 -2.82 -6.21 5.40
N GLY A 98 -2.79 -7.51 5.73
CA GLY A 98 -1.57 -8.26 6.06
C GLY A 98 -0.72 -8.56 4.82
N ALA A 99 0.24 -9.45 4.96
CA ALA A 99 1.13 -9.83 3.86
C ALA A 99 0.84 -11.22 3.28
N ASP A 100 -0.03 -11.98 3.93
CA ASP A 100 -0.14 -13.43 3.75
C ASP A 100 -0.57 -13.83 2.32
N HIS A 101 -1.29 -12.94 1.64
CA HIS A 101 -1.82 -13.18 0.29
C HIS A 101 -1.21 -12.30 -0.81
N ARG A 102 -0.02 -11.68 -0.58
CA ARG A 102 0.59 -10.76 -1.55
C ARG A 102 1.50 -11.41 -2.56
N LEU A 103 2.35 -12.36 -2.11
CA LEU A 103 3.41 -12.93 -2.94
C LEU A 103 2.91 -14.14 -3.73
N GLU A 104 3.27 -14.18 -5.02
CA GLU A 104 2.97 -15.29 -5.91
C GLU A 104 4.01 -16.42 -5.81
N SER A 105 5.23 -16.11 -5.32
CA SER A 105 6.34 -17.05 -5.22
C SER A 105 6.49 -17.61 -3.81
N VAL A 106 6.40 -18.95 -3.70
CA VAL A 106 6.69 -19.69 -2.45
C VAL A 106 8.12 -19.44 -1.98
N ASP A 107 9.11 -19.47 -2.88
CA ASP A 107 10.52 -19.24 -2.54
C ASP A 107 10.75 -17.83 -1.97
N ALA A 108 10.06 -16.83 -2.53
CA ALA A 108 10.10 -15.47 -2.02
C ALA A 108 9.43 -15.34 -0.65
N TRP A 109 8.30 -16.05 -0.45
CA TRP A 109 7.65 -16.11 0.86
C TRP A 109 8.57 -16.72 1.91
N ASP A 110 9.13 -17.89 1.64
CA ASP A 110 10.02 -18.60 2.57
C ASP A 110 11.25 -17.77 2.94
N LYS A 111 11.84 -17.09 1.95
CA LYS A 111 13.01 -16.24 2.16
C LYS A 111 12.74 -15.01 3.01
N PHE A 112 11.59 -14.34 2.84
CA PHE A 112 11.34 -13.02 3.40
C PHE A 112 10.37 -13.01 4.57
N TYR A 113 9.46 -13.98 4.65
CA TYR A 113 8.44 -14.06 5.69
C TYR A 113 8.55 -15.36 6.50
N GLY A 114 8.67 -16.49 5.83
CA GLY A 114 8.62 -17.83 6.45
C GLY A 114 7.21 -18.20 6.93
N GLY A 115 7.08 -19.43 7.43
CA GLY A 115 5.79 -19.96 7.84
C GLY A 115 4.96 -20.49 6.68
N GLU A 116 3.67 -20.69 6.90
CA GLU A 116 2.76 -21.22 5.89
C GLU A 116 2.56 -20.24 4.73
N PHE A 117 2.65 -20.73 3.50
CA PHE A 117 2.33 -19.97 2.29
C PHE A 117 0.84 -20.08 2.00
N HIS A 118 0.21 -18.97 1.71
CA HIS A 118 -1.18 -18.90 1.32
C HIS A 118 -1.32 -18.42 -0.14
N GLU A 119 -2.38 -18.88 -0.80
CA GLU A 119 -2.70 -18.50 -2.19
C GLU A 119 -2.71 -16.96 -2.35
N PRO A 120 -2.07 -16.42 -3.40
CA PRO A 120 -2.08 -14.99 -3.66
C PRO A 120 -3.47 -14.51 -4.10
N TRP A 121 -3.83 -13.31 -3.66
CA TRP A 121 -5.09 -12.66 -4.00
C TRP A 121 -4.87 -11.50 -4.97
N SER A 122 -5.97 -10.95 -5.52
CA SER A 122 -5.89 -9.77 -6.40
C SER A 122 -5.21 -8.60 -5.69
N TYR A 123 -4.11 -8.10 -6.27
CA TYR A 123 -3.29 -7.07 -5.65
C TYR A 123 -3.96 -5.69 -5.72
N ALA A 124 -4.09 -5.02 -4.57
CA ALA A 124 -4.86 -3.79 -4.41
C ALA A 124 -4.07 -2.51 -4.74
N VAL A 125 -3.56 -2.42 -5.95
CA VAL A 125 -2.99 -1.18 -6.51
C VAL A 125 -3.57 -0.98 -7.91
N PRO A 126 -4.78 -0.39 -8.01
CA PRO A 126 -5.54 -0.33 -9.27
C PRO A 126 -4.81 0.29 -10.45
N GLU A 127 -3.93 1.25 -10.20
CA GLU A 127 -3.20 2.02 -11.20
C GLU A 127 -1.96 1.31 -11.76
N LEU A 128 -1.54 0.19 -11.17
CA LEU A 128 -0.40 -0.57 -11.69
C LEU A 128 -0.65 -1.05 -13.12
N LEU A 129 0.42 -0.99 -13.92
CA LEU A 129 0.45 -1.61 -15.23
C LEU A 129 0.68 -3.12 -15.08
N VAL A 130 -0.10 -3.92 -15.77
CA VAL A 130 0.01 -5.39 -15.78
C VAL A 130 -0.27 -5.90 -17.18
N GLY A 131 0.76 -6.37 -17.89
CA GLY A 131 0.61 -6.94 -19.22
C GLY A 131 -0.04 -5.99 -20.25
N GLY A 132 0.21 -4.68 -20.15
CA GLY A 132 -0.37 -3.65 -21.03
C GLY A 132 -1.75 -3.14 -20.61
N ALA A 133 -2.36 -3.69 -19.56
CA ALA A 133 -3.62 -3.24 -18.97
C ALA A 133 -3.38 -2.62 -17.58
N LYS A 134 -4.45 -2.24 -16.89
CA LYS A 134 -4.39 -1.79 -15.51
C LYS A 134 -4.81 -2.91 -14.56
N GLN A 135 -4.18 -2.95 -13.37
CA GLN A 135 -4.55 -3.89 -12.32
C GLN A 135 -6.02 -3.78 -11.90
N ARG A 136 -6.65 -2.59 -12.05
CA ARG A 136 -8.08 -2.38 -11.76
C ARG A 136 -8.99 -3.35 -12.50
N GLU A 137 -8.61 -3.81 -13.68
CA GLU A 137 -9.41 -4.79 -14.44
C GLU A 137 -9.52 -6.15 -13.72
N ARG A 138 -8.47 -6.53 -12.99
CA ARG A 138 -8.45 -7.76 -12.18
C ARG A 138 -9.19 -7.60 -10.85
N LEU A 139 -9.49 -6.38 -10.45
CA LEU A 139 -10.22 -6.08 -9.22
C LEU A 139 -11.74 -6.09 -9.44
N ILE A 140 -12.22 -5.91 -10.67
CA ILE A 140 -13.66 -5.93 -10.97
C ILE A 140 -14.26 -7.29 -10.60
N GLY A 141 -15.20 -7.29 -9.64
CA GLY A 141 -15.84 -8.52 -9.14
C GLY A 141 -14.93 -9.46 -8.35
N ALA A 142 -13.71 -9.02 -7.97
CA ALA A 142 -12.83 -9.82 -7.14
C ALA A 142 -13.43 -10.03 -5.74
N SER A 143 -13.41 -11.27 -5.26
CA SER A 143 -13.87 -11.62 -3.91
C SER A 143 -12.74 -11.71 -2.88
N ARG A 144 -11.49 -11.70 -3.34
CA ARG A 144 -10.28 -11.84 -2.51
C ARG A 144 -9.25 -10.82 -2.96
N ILE A 145 -8.88 -9.91 -2.06
CA ILE A 145 -8.03 -8.75 -2.37
C ILE A 145 -6.92 -8.63 -1.34
N ALA A 146 -5.67 -8.52 -1.79
CA ALA A 146 -4.49 -8.28 -0.95
C ALA A 146 -4.07 -6.82 -1.03
N ALA A 147 -4.20 -6.08 0.07
CA ALA A 147 -3.71 -4.70 0.15
C ALA A 147 -2.17 -4.65 0.14
N PRO A 148 -1.56 -3.65 -0.51
CA PRO A 148 -0.12 -3.60 -0.72
C PRO A 148 0.67 -3.33 0.56
N GLY A 149 1.97 -3.64 0.53
CA GLY A 149 2.94 -3.02 1.42
C GLY A 149 3.19 -1.57 1.02
N CYS A 150 3.14 -0.64 1.98
CA CYS A 150 3.17 0.80 1.69
C CYS A 150 4.42 1.26 0.91
N ASN A 151 5.61 0.76 1.27
CA ASN A 151 6.81 1.07 0.50
C ASN A 151 6.80 0.39 -0.88
N ALA A 152 6.22 -0.82 -0.98
CA ALA A 152 6.16 -1.56 -2.23
C ALA A 152 5.26 -0.85 -3.24
N SER A 153 4.04 -0.46 -2.86
CA SER A 153 3.16 0.31 -3.73
C SER A 153 3.77 1.63 -4.17
N THR A 154 4.46 2.34 -3.25
CA THR A 154 5.13 3.60 -3.57
C THR A 154 6.19 3.42 -4.66
N VAL A 155 7.10 2.45 -4.50
CA VAL A 155 8.19 2.21 -5.46
C VAL A 155 7.65 1.62 -6.77
N SER A 156 6.67 0.75 -6.70
CA SER A 156 6.04 0.16 -7.90
C SER A 156 5.34 1.23 -8.74
N LEU A 157 4.56 2.11 -8.13
CA LEU A 157 3.95 3.26 -8.82
C LEU A 157 5.00 4.24 -9.37
N SER A 158 6.14 4.40 -8.67
CA SER A 158 7.24 5.25 -9.14
C SER A 158 7.84 4.76 -10.45
N LEU A 159 8.05 3.45 -10.60
CA LEU A 159 8.92 2.89 -11.63
C LEU A 159 8.20 2.07 -12.70
N ALA A 160 6.98 1.57 -12.43
CA ALA A 160 6.25 0.73 -13.38
C ALA A 160 6.11 1.35 -14.78
N PRO A 161 5.83 2.66 -14.96
CA PRO A 161 5.78 3.24 -16.30
C PRO A 161 7.07 3.12 -17.08
N GLY A 162 8.21 3.43 -16.44
CA GLY A 162 9.51 3.40 -17.09
C GLY A 162 9.97 1.98 -17.45
N VAL A 163 9.67 1.01 -16.57
CA VAL A 163 9.99 -0.41 -16.81
C VAL A 163 9.09 -0.98 -17.91
N ALA A 164 7.79 -0.68 -17.86
CA ALA A 164 6.83 -1.15 -18.86
C ALA A 164 7.11 -0.60 -20.27
N ALA A 165 7.52 0.68 -20.36
CA ALA A 165 7.87 1.31 -21.62
C ALA A 165 9.30 0.96 -22.10
N GLY A 166 10.11 0.28 -21.28
CA GLY A 166 11.50 -0.05 -21.59
C GLY A 166 12.43 1.17 -21.69
N VAL A 167 12.06 2.30 -21.07
CA VAL A 167 12.86 3.54 -21.09
C VAL A 167 13.89 3.60 -19.96
N ILE A 168 13.79 2.70 -18.97
CA ILE A 168 14.78 2.53 -17.91
C ILE A 168 15.25 1.07 -17.83
N ASP A 169 16.49 0.88 -17.37
CA ASP A 169 17.06 -0.45 -17.11
C ASP A 169 16.65 -0.94 -15.72
N SER A 170 15.83 -1.99 -15.68
CA SER A 170 15.34 -2.61 -14.46
C SER A 170 16.36 -3.49 -13.73
N SER A 171 17.55 -3.70 -14.30
CA SER A 171 18.60 -4.52 -13.70
C SER A 171 19.50 -3.77 -12.71
N ASP A 172 19.34 -2.42 -12.61
CA ASP A 172 20.13 -1.57 -11.68
C ASP A 172 19.24 -0.45 -11.10
N ILE A 173 18.25 -0.83 -10.30
CA ILE A 173 17.37 0.11 -9.59
C ILE A 173 17.95 0.40 -8.20
N VAL A 174 17.92 1.66 -7.79
CA VAL A 174 18.19 2.08 -6.41
C VAL A 174 16.99 2.87 -5.89
N SER A 175 16.48 2.49 -4.72
CA SER A 175 15.39 3.23 -4.04
C SER A 175 15.76 3.49 -2.58
N VAL A 176 15.77 4.76 -2.20
CA VAL A 176 15.95 5.23 -0.82
C VAL A 176 14.68 5.93 -0.37
N LEU A 177 14.16 5.56 0.78
CA LEU A 177 12.87 6.07 1.25
C LEU A 177 13.01 6.69 2.63
N ALA A 178 12.53 7.93 2.80
CA ALA A 178 12.22 8.51 4.10
C ALA A 178 10.82 8.06 4.51
N VAL A 179 10.70 7.36 5.66
CA VAL A 179 9.47 6.65 6.06
C VAL A 179 9.06 7.05 7.46
N GLY A 180 7.80 7.40 7.64
CA GLY A 180 7.20 7.63 8.96
C GLY A 180 7.03 6.31 9.74
N PRO A 181 7.33 6.27 11.06
CA PRO A 181 7.30 5.05 11.87
C PRO A 181 5.92 4.43 12.05
N SER A 182 4.83 5.11 11.69
CA SER A 182 3.48 4.53 11.78
C SER A 182 3.32 3.25 10.93
N GLY A 183 4.12 3.06 9.88
CA GLY A 183 4.13 1.83 9.08
C GLY A 183 4.60 0.59 9.84
N ALA A 184 5.31 0.76 10.96
CA ALA A 184 5.74 -0.33 11.83
C ALA A 184 4.65 -0.83 12.81
N GLY A 185 3.48 -0.20 12.82
CA GLY A 185 2.36 -0.53 13.70
C GLY A 185 2.51 0.03 15.13
N LYS A 186 1.54 -0.31 16.00
CA LYS A 186 1.46 0.17 17.40
C LYS A 186 2.26 -0.66 18.41
N ALA A 187 2.90 -1.76 17.99
CA ALA A 187 3.65 -2.60 18.91
C ALA A 187 4.79 -1.82 19.55
N LEU A 188 4.92 -1.94 20.89
CA LEU A 188 5.99 -1.29 21.64
C LEU A 188 7.33 -1.96 21.30
N LYS A 189 8.19 -1.23 20.62
CA LYS A 189 9.55 -1.63 20.27
C LYS A 189 10.52 -0.52 20.67
N ALA A 190 11.66 -0.88 21.26
CA ALA A 190 12.64 0.08 21.75
C ALA A 190 13.10 1.06 20.66
N ASN A 191 13.38 0.58 19.46
CA ASN A 191 13.81 1.39 18.33
C ASN A 191 12.72 2.32 17.73
N LEU A 192 11.49 2.24 18.22
CA LEU A 192 10.35 3.07 17.81
C LEU A 192 9.91 4.04 18.92
N LEU A 193 10.65 4.10 20.04
CA LEU A 193 10.37 5.08 21.08
C LEU A 193 10.64 6.49 20.57
N ALA A 194 9.91 7.49 21.09
CA ALA A 194 10.08 8.86 20.70
C ALA A 194 11.52 9.38 20.86
N SER A 195 12.22 8.95 21.93
CA SER A 195 13.62 9.25 22.16
C SER A 195 14.58 8.72 21.10
N GLU A 196 14.20 7.64 20.43
CA GLU A 196 15.01 7.00 19.37
C GLU A 196 14.71 7.58 17.98
N ILE A 197 13.47 8.06 17.76
CA ILE A 197 13.01 8.58 16.47
C ILE A 197 13.22 10.09 16.35
N LEU A 198 12.94 10.87 17.40
CA LEU A 198 13.06 12.32 17.33
C LEU A 198 14.52 12.74 17.21
N GLY A 199 14.83 13.52 16.19
CA GLY A 199 16.19 14.00 15.91
C GLY A 199 17.12 12.97 15.26
N SER A 200 16.61 11.82 14.82
CA SER A 200 17.41 10.76 14.19
C SER A 200 16.81 10.28 12.87
N ALA A 201 17.66 9.74 11.99
CA ALA A 201 17.29 9.03 10.78
C ALA A 201 17.88 7.62 10.83
N ASN A 202 17.04 6.59 10.88
CA ASN A 202 17.46 5.21 11.16
C ASN A 202 17.17 4.30 9.96
N PRO A 203 18.19 3.84 9.19
CA PRO A 203 17.98 2.83 8.16
C PRO A 203 17.64 1.47 8.79
N TYR A 204 16.78 0.70 8.13
CA TYR A 204 16.38 -0.62 8.61
C TYR A 204 16.24 -1.61 7.45
N ALA A 205 16.40 -2.90 7.75
CA ALA A 205 16.29 -3.99 6.78
C ALA A 205 17.07 -3.73 5.49
N VAL A 206 18.29 -3.19 5.62
CA VAL A 206 19.22 -2.86 4.52
C VAL A 206 19.91 -4.12 4.01
N GLY A 207 20.45 -4.08 2.79
CA GLY A 207 21.23 -5.18 2.22
C GLY A 207 20.36 -6.33 1.69
N GLY A 208 19.21 -6.03 1.10
CA GLY A 208 18.36 -7.02 0.43
C GLY A 208 17.46 -7.83 1.37
N THR A 209 17.28 -7.39 2.62
CA THR A 209 16.51 -8.13 3.63
C THR A 209 15.09 -7.63 3.84
N HIS A 210 14.70 -6.52 3.20
CA HIS A 210 13.37 -5.94 3.39
C HIS A 210 12.27 -6.75 2.69
N ARG A 211 11.20 -7.05 3.42
CA ARG A 211 10.06 -7.87 2.96
C ARG A 211 9.30 -7.31 1.75
N HIS A 212 9.43 -6.01 1.45
CA HIS A 212 8.80 -5.41 0.27
C HIS A 212 9.60 -5.59 -1.02
N ILE A 213 10.83 -6.09 -0.98
CA ILE A 213 11.65 -6.30 -2.19
C ILE A 213 10.96 -7.26 -3.17
N PRO A 214 10.57 -8.49 -2.76
CA PRO A 214 9.91 -9.41 -3.69
C PRO A 214 8.58 -8.88 -4.22
N GLU A 215 7.84 -8.11 -3.42
CA GLU A 215 6.59 -7.47 -3.83
C GLU A 215 6.82 -6.41 -4.92
N ILE A 216 7.88 -5.60 -4.81
CA ILE A 216 8.30 -4.63 -5.85
C ILE A 216 8.73 -5.38 -7.13
N GLN A 217 9.55 -6.42 -6.99
CA GLN A 217 10.03 -7.22 -8.11
C GLN A 217 8.87 -7.85 -8.88
N GLN A 218 7.92 -8.44 -8.19
CA GLN A 218 6.70 -9.01 -8.76
C GLN A 218 5.87 -7.96 -9.53
N ALA A 219 5.64 -6.79 -8.92
CA ALA A 219 4.86 -5.71 -9.53
C ALA A 219 5.52 -5.12 -10.79
N LEU A 220 6.84 -4.88 -10.75
CA LEU A 220 7.58 -4.35 -11.90
C LEU A 220 7.73 -5.39 -13.03
N ALA A 221 7.88 -6.67 -12.68
CA ALA A 221 7.88 -7.78 -13.63
C ALA A 221 6.53 -7.90 -14.34
N ALA A 222 5.43 -7.83 -13.60
CA ALA A 222 4.07 -7.84 -14.17
C ALA A 222 3.82 -6.66 -15.12
N ALA A 223 4.41 -5.48 -14.83
CA ALA A 223 4.28 -4.31 -15.68
C ALA A 223 5.03 -4.46 -17.02
N SER A 224 6.16 -5.15 -17.05
CA SER A 224 7.05 -5.25 -18.21
C SER A 224 7.00 -6.60 -18.93
N GLY A 225 6.35 -7.60 -18.36
CA GLY A 225 6.38 -8.99 -18.88
C GLY A 225 7.71 -9.69 -18.66
N GLN A 226 8.55 -9.19 -17.76
CA GLN A 226 9.83 -9.80 -17.38
C GLN A 226 9.64 -10.80 -16.23
N GLU A 227 10.68 -11.64 -15.99
CA GLU A 227 10.72 -12.47 -14.79
C GLU A 227 11.06 -11.62 -13.56
N PRO A 228 10.43 -11.85 -12.38
CA PRO A 228 10.72 -11.11 -11.14
C PRO A 228 12.21 -11.12 -10.76
N THR A 229 12.92 -12.21 -11.06
CA THR A 229 14.35 -12.38 -10.77
C THR A 229 15.27 -11.49 -11.64
N SER A 230 14.78 -10.98 -12.77
CA SER A 230 15.50 -10.03 -13.63
C SER A 230 15.47 -8.60 -13.08
N ILE A 231 14.49 -8.27 -12.25
CA ILE A 231 14.36 -6.96 -11.60
C ILE A 231 15.33 -6.91 -10.42
N ARG A 232 16.33 -6.05 -10.52
CA ARG A 232 17.32 -5.87 -9.45
C ARG A 232 17.14 -4.53 -8.77
N ILE A 233 16.94 -4.55 -7.47
CA ILE A 233 16.69 -3.33 -6.69
C ILE A 233 17.56 -3.31 -5.43
N SER A 234 18.34 -2.24 -5.27
CA SER A 234 18.92 -1.85 -3.99
C SER A 234 17.91 -0.99 -3.23
N PHE A 235 17.39 -1.50 -2.12
CA PHE A 235 16.27 -0.90 -1.40
C PHE A 235 16.69 -0.54 0.02
N THR A 236 16.59 0.75 0.39
CA THR A 236 17.03 1.28 1.68
C THR A 236 15.96 2.20 2.29
N PRO A 237 15.06 1.68 3.12
CA PRO A 237 14.12 2.52 3.85
C PRO A 237 14.80 3.09 5.10
N VAL A 238 14.47 4.34 5.43
CA VAL A 238 15.01 5.09 6.56
C VAL A 238 13.85 5.65 7.37
N LEU A 239 13.72 5.26 8.63
CA LEU A 239 12.79 5.92 9.55
C LEU A 239 13.26 7.34 9.83
N VAL A 240 12.36 8.29 9.71
CA VAL A 240 12.62 9.71 9.97
C VAL A 240 11.58 10.27 10.93
N PRO A 241 11.84 11.41 11.60
CA PRO A 241 10.96 11.97 12.64
C PRO A 241 9.71 12.66 12.05
N MET A 242 8.90 11.90 11.31
CA MET A 242 7.56 12.27 10.84
C MET A 242 6.60 11.14 11.15
N ALA A 243 5.41 11.40 11.67
CA ALA A 243 4.48 10.36 12.09
C ALA A 243 4.01 9.47 10.93
N ARG A 244 3.68 10.09 9.80
CA ARG A 244 3.11 9.47 8.59
C ARG A 244 3.84 9.99 7.34
N GLY A 245 3.74 9.23 6.26
CA GLY A 245 4.26 9.58 4.96
C GLY A 245 5.44 8.72 4.53
N ILE A 246 5.59 8.60 3.24
CA ILE A 246 6.76 8.04 2.55
C ILE A 246 7.18 9.04 1.49
N LEU A 247 8.45 9.39 1.47
CA LEU A 247 9.11 10.06 0.36
C LEU A 247 10.12 9.09 -0.23
N ALA A 248 9.83 8.52 -1.38
CA ALA A 248 10.72 7.60 -2.08
C ALA A 248 11.50 8.35 -3.16
N THR A 249 12.82 8.22 -3.15
CA THR A 249 13.69 8.60 -4.25
C THR A 249 14.17 7.34 -4.92
N SER A 250 13.65 7.06 -6.10
CA SER A 250 14.00 5.90 -6.91
C SER A 250 14.78 6.33 -8.14
N THR A 251 15.82 5.60 -8.51
CA THR A 251 16.61 5.89 -9.71
C THR A 251 17.00 4.61 -10.43
N ALA A 252 17.03 4.68 -11.76
CA ALA A 252 17.48 3.61 -12.63
C ALA A 252 18.23 4.19 -13.83
N PRO A 253 19.17 3.44 -14.45
CA PRO A 253 19.83 3.88 -15.67
C PRO A 253 18.81 4.12 -16.80
N ILE A 254 19.09 5.10 -17.64
CA ILE A 254 18.32 5.35 -18.87
C ILE A 254 18.66 4.22 -19.85
N ALA A 255 17.64 3.63 -20.47
CA ALA A 255 17.85 2.70 -21.55
C ALA A 255 18.57 3.37 -22.75
N ARG A 256 19.22 2.57 -23.60
CA ARG A 256 19.95 3.11 -24.76
C ARG A 256 18.97 3.74 -25.76
N ASP A 257 19.42 4.80 -26.40
CA ASP A 257 18.74 5.48 -27.50
C ASP A 257 17.32 6.01 -27.17
N VAL A 258 17.10 6.45 -25.90
CA VAL A 258 15.82 7.01 -25.44
C VAL A 258 15.96 8.52 -25.20
N SER A 259 15.07 9.30 -25.76
CA SER A 259 14.99 10.77 -25.57
C SER A 259 14.31 11.15 -24.25
N ASP A 260 14.54 12.38 -23.76
CA ASP A 260 13.87 12.91 -22.57
C ASP A 260 12.36 12.95 -22.73
N LEU A 261 11.89 13.25 -23.96
CA LEU A 261 10.48 13.28 -24.30
C LEU A 261 9.84 11.89 -24.13
N GLU A 262 10.46 10.85 -24.68
CA GLU A 262 9.95 9.47 -24.56
C GLU A 262 9.91 9.01 -23.11
N ILE A 263 10.95 9.36 -22.32
CA ILE A 263 10.96 9.07 -20.88
C ILE A 263 9.76 9.70 -20.21
N ARG A 264 9.55 11.02 -20.36
CA ARG A 264 8.44 11.71 -19.72
C ARG A 264 7.08 11.20 -20.19
N GLN A 265 6.92 10.95 -21.47
CA GLN A 265 5.68 10.41 -22.06
C GLN A 265 5.30 9.04 -21.49
N ALA A 266 6.26 8.21 -21.07
CA ALA A 266 5.96 6.93 -20.41
C ALA A 266 5.16 7.12 -19.12
N TRP A 267 5.53 8.08 -18.27
CA TRP A 267 4.76 8.41 -17.05
C TRP A 267 3.47 9.15 -17.34
N GLU A 268 3.48 10.09 -18.28
CA GLU A 268 2.26 10.83 -18.69
C GLU A 268 1.20 9.88 -19.21
N ALA A 269 1.56 8.99 -20.14
CA ALA A 269 0.62 8.00 -20.70
C ALA A 269 0.11 7.01 -19.65
N ALA A 270 0.97 6.63 -18.70
CA ALA A 270 0.58 5.69 -17.65
C ALA A 270 -0.43 6.28 -16.66
N TYR A 271 -0.37 7.60 -16.39
CA TYR A 271 -1.14 8.20 -15.29
C TYR A 271 -2.07 9.34 -15.71
N ALA A 272 -2.24 9.60 -17.01
CA ALA A 272 -3.08 10.70 -17.51
C ALA A 272 -4.53 10.66 -16.99
N ASP A 273 -5.10 9.47 -16.89
CA ASP A 273 -6.50 9.26 -16.49
C ASP A 273 -6.66 8.77 -15.05
N GLU A 274 -5.56 8.84 -14.23
CA GLU A 274 -5.57 8.35 -12.87
C GLU A 274 -5.95 9.44 -11.86
N ALA A 275 -7.04 9.21 -11.12
CA ALA A 275 -7.48 10.16 -10.09
C ALA A 275 -6.50 10.26 -8.91
N PHE A 276 -5.86 9.14 -8.54
CA PHE A 276 -5.06 9.03 -7.32
C PHE A 276 -3.56 8.89 -7.56
N VAL A 277 -3.09 9.00 -8.81
CA VAL A 277 -1.67 9.07 -9.15
C VAL A 277 -1.45 10.24 -10.08
N GLN A 278 -0.62 11.19 -9.67
CA GLN A 278 -0.43 12.43 -10.42
C GLN A 278 1.05 12.67 -10.67
N LEU A 279 1.42 12.83 -11.95
CA LEU A 279 2.73 13.30 -12.36
C LEU A 279 2.76 14.82 -12.26
N LEU A 280 3.70 15.35 -11.48
CA LEU A 280 3.90 16.79 -11.31
C LEU A 280 4.51 17.42 -12.57
N PRO A 281 4.28 18.72 -12.80
CA PRO A 281 4.97 19.49 -13.82
C PRO A 281 6.49 19.34 -13.72
N GLU A 282 7.19 19.50 -14.84
CA GLU A 282 8.65 19.44 -14.89
C GLU A 282 9.29 20.41 -13.90
N GLY A 283 10.32 19.92 -13.20
CA GLY A 283 11.03 20.67 -12.16
C GLY A 283 10.32 20.74 -10.80
N GLN A 284 9.13 20.15 -10.66
CA GLN A 284 8.42 20.08 -9.39
C GLN A 284 8.56 18.70 -8.74
N PHE A 285 8.71 18.70 -7.41
CA PHE A 285 8.84 17.48 -6.61
C PHE A 285 7.90 17.52 -5.41
N PRO A 286 7.32 16.36 -5.03
CA PRO A 286 6.35 16.31 -3.95
C PRO A 286 7.03 16.35 -2.57
N ARG A 287 6.25 16.78 -1.55
CA ARG A 287 6.59 16.63 -0.14
C ARG A 287 5.60 15.67 0.52
N THR A 288 6.00 15.02 1.60
CA THR A 288 5.08 14.17 2.38
C THR A 288 3.88 14.94 2.93
N ALA A 289 4.05 16.21 3.31
CA ALA A 289 2.97 17.09 3.79
C ALA A 289 1.83 17.24 2.76
N ASP A 290 2.14 17.18 1.46
CA ASP A 290 1.15 17.39 0.39
C ASP A 290 0.14 16.23 0.26
N VAL A 291 0.45 15.06 0.84
CA VAL A 291 -0.34 13.83 0.67
C VAL A 291 -0.88 13.25 1.98
N ILE A 292 -0.59 13.83 3.13
CA ILE A 292 -1.08 13.32 4.42
C ILE A 292 -2.61 13.32 4.46
N GLY A 293 -3.18 12.15 4.77
CA GLY A 293 -4.63 11.93 4.82
C GLY A 293 -5.29 11.70 3.46
N ALA A 294 -4.56 11.86 2.35
CA ALA A 294 -5.08 11.66 0.98
C ALA A 294 -4.76 10.28 0.42
N ASN A 295 -5.62 9.80 -0.47
CA ASN A 295 -5.39 8.58 -1.27
C ASN A 295 -4.57 8.89 -2.53
N THR A 296 -3.64 9.84 -2.47
CA THR A 296 -2.90 10.35 -3.62
C THR A 296 -1.43 9.96 -3.56
N ALA A 297 -0.89 9.52 -4.68
CA ALA A 297 0.54 9.44 -4.96
C ALA A 297 0.94 10.61 -5.86
N LEU A 298 1.84 11.48 -5.39
CA LEU A 298 2.42 12.55 -6.19
C LEU A 298 3.80 12.13 -6.67
N ILE A 299 4.07 12.27 -7.96
CA ILE A 299 5.30 11.82 -8.62
C ILE A 299 5.98 13.01 -9.29
N GLY A 300 7.23 13.28 -8.93
CA GLY A 300 8.15 14.18 -9.63
C GLY A 300 9.18 13.37 -10.41
N LEU A 301 9.45 13.78 -11.65
CA LEU A 301 10.37 13.10 -12.56
C LEU A 301 11.49 14.05 -12.95
N ALA A 302 12.74 13.59 -12.85
CA ALA A 302 13.92 14.26 -13.37
C ALA A 302 14.78 13.30 -14.20
N ILE A 303 15.46 13.84 -15.20
CA ILE A 303 16.36 13.12 -16.09
C ILE A 303 17.77 13.69 -15.90
N ASP A 304 18.67 12.88 -15.36
CA ASP A 304 20.07 13.22 -15.14
C ASP A 304 20.89 12.56 -16.23
N ARG A 305 21.18 13.31 -17.31
CA ARG A 305 21.95 12.82 -18.47
C ARG A 305 23.41 12.63 -18.14
N ASP A 306 23.96 13.44 -17.23
CA ASP A 306 25.39 13.32 -16.85
C ASP A 306 25.62 12.03 -16.05
N ALA A 307 24.68 11.67 -15.17
CA ALA A 307 24.68 10.40 -14.45
C ALA A 307 24.07 9.24 -15.26
N ASN A 308 23.49 9.51 -16.43
CA ASN A 308 22.72 8.57 -17.24
C ASN A 308 21.60 7.87 -16.45
N ARG A 309 20.84 8.61 -15.64
CA ARG A 309 19.78 8.05 -14.79
C ARG A 309 18.48 8.85 -14.86
N VAL A 310 17.37 8.12 -14.75
CA VAL A 310 16.09 8.71 -14.40
C VAL A 310 15.99 8.73 -12.88
N VAL A 311 15.49 9.85 -12.33
CA VAL A 311 15.22 10.02 -10.90
C VAL A 311 13.74 10.28 -10.72
N VAL A 312 13.07 9.44 -9.94
CA VAL A 312 11.64 9.54 -9.64
C VAL A 312 11.46 9.77 -8.14
N VAL A 313 10.89 10.89 -7.78
CA VAL A 313 10.56 11.22 -6.38
C VAL A 313 9.06 11.06 -6.20
N THR A 314 8.65 10.18 -5.30
CA THR A 314 7.23 9.89 -5.07
C THR A 314 6.87 10.06 -3.59
N ALA A 315 5.79 10.79 -3.32
CA ALA A 315 5.23 10.93 -1.99
C ALA A 315 3.86 10.26 -1.89
N VAL A 316 3.64 9.52 -0.80
CA VAL A 316 2.33 8.95 -0.43
C VAL A 316 2.12 9.06 1.09
N ASP A 317 0.86 9.05 1.52
CA ASP A 317 0.53 8.69 2.90
C ASP A 317 0.59 7.16 3.05
N ASN A 318 1.49 6.67 3.91
CA ASN A 318 1.73 5.23 4.07
C ASN A 318 0.52 4.46 4.63
N LEU A 319 -0.35 5.12 5.39
CA LEU A 319 -1.56 4.50 5.92
C LEU A 319 -2.77 4.62 4.99
N VAL A 320 -2.83 5.67 4.14
CA VAL A 320 -3.92 5.85 3.17
C VAL A 320 -3.56 5.20 1.84
N LYS A 321 -2.90 5.89 0.92
CA LYS A 321 -2.54 5.33 -0.41
C LYS A 321 -1.68 4.08 -0.29
N GLY A 322 -0.83 4.03 0.72
CA GLY A 322 0.03 2.88 0.97
C GLY A 322 -0.67 1.65 1.55
N THR A 323 -1.92 1.76 2.06
CA THR A 323 -2.59 0.64 2.77
C THR A 323 -4.12 0.76 2.72
N ALA A 324 -4.73 1.50 3.64
CA ALA A 324 -6.18 1.53 3.84
C ALA A 324 -6.94 2.15 2.67
N GLY A 325 -6.42 3.21 2.10
CA GLY A 325 -7.03 3.87 0.94
C GLY A 325 -6.98 2.98 -0.29
N ALA A 326 -5.86 2.31 -0.56
CA ALA A 326 -5.75 1.34 -1.64
C ALA A 326 -6.72 0.15 -1.44
N ALA A 327 -6.88 -0.32 -0.20
CA ALA A 327 -7.83 -1.38 0.15
C ALA A 327 -9.29 -0.95 -0.11
N VAL A 328 -9.69 0.24 0.33
CA VAL A 328 -11.06 0.77 0.10
C VAL A 328 -11.29 1.11 -1.38
N GLN A 329 -10.31 1.67 -2.08
CA GLN A 329 -10.36 1.91 -3.53
C GLN A 329 -10.63 0.60 -4.29
N SER A 330 -9.92 -0.46 -3.94
CA SER A 330 -10.09 -1.79 -4.54
C SER A 330 -11.43 -2.44 -4.16
N MET A 331 -11.92 -2.22 -2.93
CA MET A 331 -13.28 -2.61 -2.51
C MET A 331 -14.33 -1.95 -3.40
N ASN A 332 -14.22 -0.64 -3.64
CA ASN A 332 -15.17 0.08 -4.48
C ASN A 332 -15.23 -0.50 -5.90
N ILE A 333 -14.07 -0.76 -6.50
CA ILE A 333 -13.95 -1.37 -7.82
C ILE A 333 -14.58 -2.78 -7.83
N ALA A 334 -14.28 -3.61 -6.84
CA ALA A 334 -14.78 -4.98 -6.75
C ALA A 334 -16.30 -5.04 -6.65
N LEU A 335 -16.90 -4.07 -5.96
CA LEU A 335 -18.35 -3.94 -5.79
C LEU A 335 -19.06 -3.18 -6.93
N GLY A 336 -18.32 -2.66 -7.92
CA GLY A 336 -18.87 -1.83 -8.99
C GLY A 336 -19.35 -0.45 -8.51
N LEU A 337 -18.84 0.02 -7.37
CA LEU A 337 -19.08 1.38 -6.87
C LEU A 337 -18.14 2.38 -7.54
N PRO A 338 -18.44 3.70 -7.52
CA PRO A 338 -17.49 4.70 -8.00
C PRO A 338 -16.17 4.60 -7.21
N GLU A 339 -15.06 4.45 -7.93
CA GLU A 339 -13.74 4.15 -7.37
C GLU A 339 -13.31 5.11 -6.25
N ALA A 340 -13.65 6.40 -6.38
CA ALA A 340 -13.25 7.47 -5.46
C ALA A 340 -14.17 7.62 -4.24
N THR A 341 -15.21 6.79 -4.08
CA THR A 341 -16.17 6.93 -2.96
C THR A 341 -15.45 6.87 -1.63
N ALA A 342 -15.70 7.87 -0.76
CA ALA A 342 -15.08 8.09 0.55
C ALA A 342 -13.56 8.33 0.55
N LEU A 343 -12.92 8.47 -0.59
CA LEU A 343 -11.48 8.69 -0.71
C LEU A 343 -11.17 10.15 -1.08
N SER A 344 -10.35 10.82 -0.28
CA SER A 344 -9.89 12.18 -0.56
C SER A 344 -8.67 12.18 -1.47
N MET A 345 -8.67 13.03 -2.48
CA MET A 345 -7.47 13.38 -3.25
C MET A 345 -6.64 14.48 -2.57
N ASN A 346 -7.23 15.23 -1.65
CA ASN A 346 -6.58 16.38 -1.02
C ASN A 346 -5.99 15.99 0.33
N GLY A 347 -4.72 16.33 0.52
CA GLY A 347 -4.05 16.20 1.82
C GLY A 347 -4.55 17.24 2.83
N VAL A 348 -4.26 16.98 4.11
CA VAL A 348 -4.66 17.86 5.23
C VAL A 348 -3.59 18.88 5.63
N ALA A 349 -2.58 19.06 4.77
CA ALA A 349 -1.46 19.98 5.01
C ALA A 349 -1.87 21.28 5.77
N PRO A 350 -0.95 21.96 6.52
CA PRO A 350 0.51 21.86 6.49
C PRO A 350 1.13 20.71 7.25
#